data_d1de5c622f49f98fdab18a92098720f7
#
_entry.id   d1de5c622f49f98fdab18a92098720f7
#
_cell.length_a   1.000
_cell.length_b   1.000
_cell.length_c   1.000
_cell.angle_alpha   90.00
_cell.angle_beta   90.00
_cell.angle_gamma   90.00
#
_symmetry.space_group_name_H-M   'P 1'
#
loop_
_entity.id
_entity.type
_entity.pdbx_description
1 polymer ?
#
loop_
_entity_poly.entity_id
_entity_poly.type
_entity_poly.pdbx_seq_one_letter_code
_entity_poly.pdbx_strand_id
1 'polypeptide(L)'
;MDFKNAKELLTLCQDHQLPISEIMRQREIIVGETTDESVNSRMARVLEIMKDAAFSPVKTPVKSMGGLIGGEAQKLSRHLASGKGICGNVLEKAITYAMATLETNASMGLIVASPTAGSAGIVPGLLLALQEVYDFSDEDIQKALFNAGAIGYLAMRNATVAGAVGGCQAETGVAAARAASAATELMGGTPLQCTYAASTVLMNMLGLVCDPVGGLVEYPCQNRNASGVAIALVAAEMSLAGITQLIPLDEMITIMFTVGKKLPAELRETALGGCATAPSACESCHMCG
;
A
#
# COMPACT_ATOMS: atom_id res chain seq x y z
N MET A 1 -8.01 23.04 -9.04
CA MET A 1 -7.48 21.66 -9.03
C MET A 1 -8.11 20.82 -7.91
N ASP A 2 -9.43 20.61 -7.93
CA ASP A 2 -10.07 19.66 -7.01
C ASP A 2 -10.82 18.61 -7.83
N PHE A 3 -10.91 17.37 -7.32
CA PHE A 3 -11.58 16.27 -7.98
C PHE A 3 -12.25 15.38 -6.93
N LYS A 4 -13.36 14.76 -7.30
CA LYS A 4 -14.17 13.95 -6.39
C LYS A 4 -14.18 12.46 -6.78
N ASN A 5 -13.77 12.16 -8.00
CA ASN A 5 -13.75 10.81 -8.58
C ASN A 5 -12.61 10.70 -9.60
N ALA A 6 -12.30 9.48 -10.04
CA ALA A 6 -11.23 9.22 -10.99
C ALA A 6 -11.50 9.81 -12.37
N LYS A 7 -12.76 9.88 -12.78
CA LYS A 7 -13.12 10.52 -14.07
C LYS A 7 -12.76 12.00 -14.08
N GLU A 8 -13.06 12.74 -13.00
CA GLU A 8 -12.68 14.16 -12.86
C GLU A 8 -11.16 14.33 -12.80
N LEU A 9 -10.46 13.43 -12.08
CA LEU A 9 -9.00 13.42 -12.03
C LEU A 9 -8.40 13.26 -13.43
N LEU A 10 -8.88 12.29 -14.21
CA LEU A 10 -8.41 12.05 -15.58
C LEU A 10 -8.72 13.25 -16.50
N THR A 11 -9.87 13.90 -16.34
CA THR A 11 -10.20 15.13 -17.08
C THR A 11 -9.19 16.23 -16.78
N LEU A 12 -8.87 16.46 -15.49
CA LEU A 12 -7.84 17.43 -15.11
C LEU A 12 -6.46 17.08 -15.68
N CYS A 13 -6.07 15.82 -15.66
CA CYS A 13 -4.81 15.39 -16.27
C CYS A 13 -4.78 15.69 -17.77
N GLN A 14 -5.88 15.46 -18.47
CA GLN A 14 -6.00 15.75 -19.92
C GLN A 14 -6.00 17.23 -20.22
N ASP A 15 -6.81 18.03 -19.52
CA ASP A 15 -6.98 19.46 -19.77
C ASP A 15 -5.68 20.24 -19.51
N HIS A 16 -4.94 19.84 -18.48
CA HIS A 16 -3.69 20.49 -18.09
C HIS A 16 -2.43 19.82 -18.66
N GLN A 17 -2.54 18.67 -19.32
CA GLN A 17 -1.41 17.88 -19.82
C GLN A 17 -0.44 17.50 -18.68
N LEU A 18 -0.96 17.16 -17.51
CA LEU A 18 -0.19 16.85 -16.30
C LEU A 18 -0.43 15.41 -15.82
N PRO A 19 0.58 14.77 -15.19
CA PRO A 19 0.40 13.47 -14.55
C PRO A 19 -0.46 13.58 -13.28
N ILE A 20 -0.94 12.44 -12.79
CA ILE A 20 -1.76 12.37 -11.56
C ILE A 20 -1.03 12.97 -10.36
N SER A 21 0.26 12.69 -10.24
CA SER A 21 1.10 13.23 -9.16
C SER A 21 1.07 14.74 -9.08
N GLU A 22 1.18 15.42 -10.21
CA GLU A 22 1.20 16.87 -10.26
C GLU A 22 -0.19 17.49 -10.02
N ILE A 23 -1.26 16.88 -10.54
CA ILE A 23 -2.63 17.30 -10.22
C ILE A 23 -2.88 17.18 -8.69
N MET A 24 -2.44 16.09 -8.07
CA MET A 24 -2.59 15.93 -6.63
C MET A 24 -1.74 16.92 -5.84
N ARG A 25 -0.50 17.17 -6.24
CA ARG A 25 0.38 18.13 -5.59
C ARG A 25 -0.23 19.55 -5.63
N GLN A 26 -0.72 19.98 -6.79
CA GLN A 26 -1.38 21.28 -6.94
C GLN A 26 -2.69 21.34 -6.13
N ARG A 27 -3.43 20.24 -6.06
CA ARG A 27 -4.60 20.16 -5.20
C ARG A 27 -4.25 20.41 -3.73
N GLU A 28 -3.19 19.77 -3.21
CA GLU A 28 -2.75 19.95 -1.82
C GLU A 28 -2.33 21.40 -1.52
N ILE A 29 -1.75 22.10 -2.49
CA ILE A 29 -1.42 23.53 -2.34
C ILE A 29 -2.68 24.38 -2.26
N ILE A 30 -3.62 24.18 -3.20
CA ILE A 30 -4.82 25.00 -3.34
C ILE A 30 -5.83 24.75 -2.21
N VAL A 31 -6.17 23.48 -1.98
CA VAL A 31 -7.17 23.09 -0.96
C VAL A 31 -6.60 23.24 0.45
N GLY A 32 -5.30 23.00 0.62
CA GLY A 32 -4.61 23.18 1.89
C GLY A 32 -4.23 24.61 2.21
N GLU A 33 -4.52 25.55 1.32
CA GLU A 33 -4.15 26.98 1.47
C GLU A 33 -2.67 27.16 1.88
N THR A 34 -1.78 26.41 1.26
CA THR A 34 -0.36 26.31 1.64
C THR A 34 0.56 26.60 0.45
N THR A 35 1.87 26.57 0.68
CA THR A 35 2.86 26.85 -0.36
C THR A 35 3.42 25.58 -0.98
N ASP A 36 3.97 25.70 -2.17
CA ASP A 36 4.70 24.63 -2.87
C ASP A 36 5.84 24.07 -2.01
N GLU A 37 6.64 24.96 -1.42
CA GLU A 37 7.75 24.60 -0.54
C GLU A 37 7.27 23.77 0.67
N SER A 38 6.17 24.16 1.30
CA SER A 38 5.59 23.44 2.44
C SER A 38 5.11 22.04 2.06
N VAL A 39 4.44 21.89 0.90
CA VAL A 39 3.94 20.60 0.41
C VAL A 39 5.12 19.66 0.09
N ASN A 40 6.12 20.16 -0.62
CA ASN A 40 7.29 19.38 -0.99
C ASN A 40 8.14 18.98 0.24
N SER A 41 8.34 19.90 1.19
CA SER A 41 9.07 19.61 2.44
C SER A 41 8.38 18.53 3.27
N ARG A 42 7.05 18.58 3.38
CA ARG A 42 6.27 17.53 4.06
C ARG A 42 6.39 16.19 3.35
N MET A 43 6.34 16.15 2.02
CA MET A 43 6.51 14.92 1.26
C MET A 43 7.93 14.34 1.38
N ALA A 44 8.95 15.20 1.41
CA ALA A 44 10.33 14.78 1.67
C ALA A 44 10.46 14.12 3.05
N ARG A 45 9.82 14.70 4.08
CA ARG A 45 9.80 14.08 5.43
C ARG A 45 9.04 12.75 5.46
N VAL A 46 7.94 12.63 4.70
CA VAL A 46 7.22 11.35 4.54
C VAL A 46 8.14 10.29 3.95
N LEU A 47 8.88 10.61 2.89
CA LEU A 47 9.81 9.68 2.25
C LEU A 47 10.95 9.27 3.20
N GLU A 48 11.50 10.20 3.96
CA GLU A 48 12.54 9.93 4.96
C GLU A 48 12.05 8.90 5.99
N ILE A 49 10.87 9.11 6.58
CA ILE A 49 10.27 8.17 7.54
C ILE A 49 10.03 6.80 6.89
N MET A 50 9.53 6.76 5.65
CA MET A 50 9.31 5.51 4.93
C MET A 50 10.62 4.74 4.70
N LYS A 51 11.71 5.42 4.34
CA LYS A 51 13.04 4.83 4.19
C LYS A 51 13.55 4.25 5.51
N ASP A 52 13.48 5.01 6.57
CA ASP A 52 13.92 4.55 7.89
C ASP A 52 13.13 3.30 8.33
N ALA A 53 11.81 3.32 8.17
CA ALA A 53 10.94 2.21 8.54
C ALA A 53 11.21 0.94 7.71
N ALA A 54 11.55 1.08 6.42
CA ALA A 54 11.79 -0.03 5.51
C ALA A 54 13.21 -0.60 5.61
N PHE A 55 14.22 0.22 5.94
CA PHE A 55 15.62 -0.22 5.90
C PHE A 55 16.19 -0.61 7.26
N SER A 56 15.70 -0.03 8.34
CA SER A 56 16.25 -0.29 9.68
C SER A 56 16.10 -1.73 10.15
N PRO A 57 14.91 -2.40 10.03
CA PRO A 57 14.74 -3.79 10.46
C PRO A 57 15.52 -4.80 9.60
N VAL A 58 15.81 -4.46 8.34
CA VAL A 58 16.66 -5.31 7.48
C VAL A 58 18.07 -5.41 8.05
N LYS A 59 18.59 -4.32 8.60
CA LYS A 59 19.92 -4.26 9.22
C LYS A 59 19.91 -4.78 10.64
N THR A 60 18.95 -4.31 11.44
CA THR A 60 18.85 -4.62 12.87
C THR A 60 17.43 -5.13 13.16
N PRO A 61 17.24 -6.44 13.25
CA PRO A 61 15.93 -7.04 13.50
C PRO A 61 15.31 -6.51 14.78
N VAL A 62 14.02 -6.25 14.74
CA VAL A 62 13.21 -5.82 15.88
C VAL A 62 12.20 -6.91 16.24
N LYS A 63 11.75 -6.92 17.49
CA LYS A 63 10.69 -7.82 17.95
C LYS A 63 9.40 -7.02 18.12
N SER A 64 8.29 -7.57 17.62
CA SER A 64 6.98 -6.94 17.78
C SER A 64 6.48 -6.98 19.22
N MET A 65 5.53 -6.13 19.54
CA MET A 65 4.91 -6.05 20.88
C MET A 65 4.19 -7.34 21.27
N GLY A 66 3.47 -7.96 20.33
CA GLY A 66 2.79 -9.24 20.55
C GLY A 66 3.70 -10.45 20.39
N GLY A 67 4.89 -10.26 19.83
CA GLY A 67 5.87 -11.31 19.63
C GLY A 67 5.59 -12.28 18.49
N LEU A 68 4.60 -12.00 17.64
CA LEU A 68 4.21 -12.87 16.52
C LEU A 68 5.09 -12.69 15.29
N ILE A 69 5.73 -11.51 15.14
CA ILE A 69 6.62 -11.19 14.02
C ILE A 69 7.93 -10.55 14.52
N GLY A 70 8.97 -10.60 13.68
CA GLY A 70 10.26 -9.93 13.93
C GLY A 70 11.44 -10.70 13.36
N GLY A 71 12.18 -10.02 12.48
CA GLY A 71 13.37 -10.56 11.80
C GLY A 71 13.10 -11.25 10.47
N GLU A 72 11.86 -11.27 9.97
CA GLU A 72 11.48 -11.82 8.67
C GLU A 72 12.13 -11.03 7.52
N ALA A 73 12.16 -9.71 7.62
CA ALA A 73 12.82 -8.85 6.63
C ALA A 73 14.31 -9.16 6.49
N GLN A 74 15.00 -9.41 7.60
CA GLN A 74 16.40 -9.82 7.55
C GLN A 74 16.58 -11.22 6.94
N LYS A 75 15.67 -12.17 7.21
CA LYS A 75 15.68 -13.51 6.58
C LYS A 75 15.53 -13.40 5.06
N LEU A 76 14.57 -12.58 4.60
CA LEU A 76 14.37 -12.32 3.16
C LEU A 76 15.60 -11.67 2.53
N SER A 77 16.19 -10.67 3.15
CA SER A 77 17.39 -10.01 2.65
C SER A 77 18.57 -10.99 2.53
N ARG A 78 18.77 -11.88 3.51
CA ARG A 78 19.80 -12.92 3.45
C ARG A 78 19.50 -13.95 2.35
N HIS A 79 18.23 -14.31 2.16
CA HIS A 79 17.83 -15.23 1.10
C HIS A 79 18.09 -14.62 -0.28
N LEU A 80 17.75 -13.34 -0.49
CA LEU A 80 18.07 -12.60 -1.71
C LEU A 80 19.59 -12.58 -1.98
N ALA A 81 20.38 -12.25 -0.96
CA ALA A 81 21.83 -12.22 -1.06
C ALA A 81 22.47 -13.60 -1.40
N SER A 82 21.77 -14.69 -1.10
CA SER A 82 22.22 -16.06 -1.44
C SER A 82 22.07 -16.41 -2.94
N GLY A 83 21.41 -15.58 -3.73
CA GLY A 83 21.12 -15.82 -5.14
C GLY A 83 20.10 -16.93 -5.41
N LYS A 84 19.33 -17.36 -4.40
CA LYS A 84 18.32 -18.43 -4.51
C LYS A 84 16.89 -17.91 -4.61
N GLY A 85 16.72 -16.58 -4.75
CA GLY A 85 15.41 -15.97 -4.90
C GLY A 85 14.72 -16.41 -6.19
N ILE A 86 13.38 -16.48 -6.16
CA ILE A 86 12.55 -16.93 -7.28
C ILE A 86 11.66 -15.83 -7.85
N CYS A 87 11.55 -14.68 -7.16
CA CYS A 87 10.63 -13.60 -7.52
C CYS A 87 11.29 -12.50 -8.38
N GLY A 88 12.59 -12.56 -8.60
CA GLY A 88 13.35 -11.50 -9.25
C GLY A 88 13.59 -10.28 -8.35
N ASN A 89 14.58 -9.47 -8.72
CA ASN A 89 15.18 -8.46 -7.84
C ASN A 89 14.17 -7.42 -7.32
N VAL A 90 13.26 -6.93 -8.17
CA VAL A 90 12.28 -5.90 -7.78
C VAL A 90 11.33 -6.45 -6.72
N LEU A 91 10.70 -7.61 -6.99
CA LEU A 91 9.70 -8.16 -6.07
C LEU A 91 10.32 -8.63 -4.76
N GLU A 92 11.50 -9.23 -4.79
CA GLU A 92 12.21 -9.67 -3.58
C GLU A 92 12.58 -8.51 -2.66
N LYS A 93 13.04 -7.39 -3.22
CA LYS A 93 13.26 -6.15 -2.45
C LYS A 93 11.94 -5.58 -1.92
N ALA A 94 10.90 -5.53 -2.76
CA ALA A 94 9.61 -4.97 -2.38
C ALA A 94 8.96 -5.73 -1.21
N ILE A 95 8.96 -7.06 -1.22
CA ILE A 95 8.44 -7.85 -0.09
C ILE A 95 9.31 -7.68 1.16
N THR A 96 10.63 -7.58 1.01
CA THR A 96 11.55 -7.36 2.13
C THR A 96 11.24 -6.03 2.83
N TYR A 97 11.11 -4.93 2.07
CA TYR A 97 10.85 -3.60 2.62
C TYR A 97 9.43 -3.45 3.17
N ALA A 98 8.44 -4.10 2.52
CA ALA A 98 7.08 -4.12 3.02
C ALA A 98 6.99 -4.82 4.38
N MET A 99 7.62 -5.98 4.54
CA MET A 99 7.66 -6.71 5.81
C MET A 99 8.47 -5.96 6.87
N ALA A 100 9.60 -5.33 6.52
CA ALA A 100 10.39 -4.49 7.41
C ALA A 100 9.57 -3.32 7.98
N THR A 101 8.80 -2.63 7.14
CA THR A 101 7.92 -1.54 7.59
C THR A 101 6.90 -2.03 8.62
N LEU A 102 6.35 -3.23 8.45
CA LEU A 102 5.43 -3.83 9.42
C LEU A 102 6.15 -4.26 10.72
N GLU A 103 7.40 -4.70 10.65
CA GLU A 103 8.21 -4.93 11.86
C GLU A 103 8.42 -3.64 12.64
N THR A 104 8.72 -2.53 11.94
CA THR A 104 8.84 -1.19 12.56
C THR A 104 7.52 -0.79 13.22
N ASN A 105 6.39 -0.92 12.51
CA ASN A 105 5.07 -0.62 13.07
C ASN A 105 4.76 -1.45 14.32
N ALA A 106 4.95 -2.77 14.25
CA ALA A 106 4.61 -3.70 15.32
C ALA A 106 5.55 -3.61 16.53
N SER A 107 6.73 -3.00 16.39
CA SER A 107 7.66 -2.67 17.48
C SER A 107 7.46 -1.25 18.03
N MET A 108 6.35 -0.58 17.70
CA MET A 108 6.03 0.79 18.10
C MET A 108 6.99 1.86 17.55
N GLY A 109 7.65 1.57 16.43
CA GLY A 109 8.46 2.51 15.68
C GLY A 109 7.63 3.50 14.86
N LEU A 110 8.28 4.54 14.33
CA LEU A 110 7.62 5.56 13.52
C LEU A 110 7.44 5.05 12.09
N ILE A 111 6.20 5.09 11.60
CA ILE A 111 5.82 4.78 10.21
C ILE A 111 4.91 5.86 9.62
N VAL A 112 4.71 5.83 8.32
CA VAL A 112 3.68 6.59 7.65
C VAL A 112 2.50 5.67 7.34
N ALA A 113 1.34 5.92 7.91
CA ALA A 113 0.13 5.17 7.59
C ALA A 113 -0.24 5.34 6.09
N SER A 114 -0.43 4.22 5.36
CA SER A 114 -0.56 4.27 3.91
C SER A 114 -1.50 3.19 3.33
N PRO A 115 -2.84 3.28 3.48
CA PRO A 115 -3.60 4.30 4.19
C PRO A 115 -3.72 4.09 5.70
N THR A 116 -3.47 2.88 6.20
CA THR A 116 -3.52 2.52 7.62
C THR A 116 -2.16 2.00 8.10
N ALA A 117 -1.98 1.85 9.40
CA ALA A 117 -0.78 1.24 9.98
C ALA A 117 -0.61 -0.21 9.52
N GLY A 118 -1.71 -0.98 9.42
CA GLY A 118 -1.70 -2.39 9.00
C GLY A 118 -1.31 -2.63 7.54
N SER A 119 -1.36 -1.61 6.71
CA SER A 119 -0.98 -1.69 5.29
C SER A 119 0.17 -0.73 4.91
N ALA A 120 0.86 -0.18 5.92
CA ALA A 120 1.86 0.86 5.76
C ALA A 120 3.09 0.45 4.94
N GLY A 121 3.34 -0.85 4.80
CA GLY A 121 4.52 -1.36 4.10
C GLY A 121 4.40 -1.42 2.58
N ILE A 122 3.19 -1.44 2.02
CA ILE A 122 3.00 -1.75 0.59
C ILE A 122 3.52 -0.65 -0.31
N VAL A 123 3.13 0.60 -0.07
CA VAL A 123 3.56 1.73 -0.91
C VAL A 123 5.08 1.94 -0.82
N PRO A 124 5.69 2.09 0.38
CA PRO A 124 7.14 2.24 0.44
C PRO A 124 7.87 0.99 -0.04
N GLY A 125 7.36 -0.22 0.25
CA GLY A 125 7.99 -1.47 -0.19
C GLY A 125 8.19 -1.52 -1.69
N LEU A 126 7.16 -1.22 -2.47
CA LEU A 126 7.25 -1.25 -3.93
C LEU A 126 8.08 -0.07 -4.47
N LEU A 127 7.82 1.16 -4.02
CA LEU A 127 8.49 2.34 -4.57
C LEU A 127 9.98 2.38 -4.25
N LEU A 128 10.40 1.98 -3.04
CA LEU A 128 11.83 1.92 -2.68
C LEU A 128 12.56 0.78 -3.40
N ALA A 129 11.89 -0.33 -3.68
CA ALA A 129 12.45 -1.39 -4.51
C ALA A 129 12.69 -0.93 -5.95
N LEU A 130 11.72 -0.21 -6.54
CA LEU A 130 11.87 0.39 -7.87
C LEU A 130 12.96 1.47 -7.86
N GLN A 131 13.03 2.30 -6.82
CA GLN A 131 14.09 3.29 -6.66
C GLN A 131 15.48 2.67 -6.76
N GLU A 132 15.73 1.61 -6.00
CA GLU A 132 17.04 0.97 -5.98
C GLU A 132 17.38 0.19 -7.27
N VAL A 133 16.38 -0.38 -7.94
CA VAL A 133 16.62 -1.21 -9.13
C VAL A 133 16.78 -0.37 -10.39
N TYR A 134 16.07 0.76 -10.47
CA TYR A 134 16.06 1.64 -11.65
C TYR A 134 16.77 2.98 -11.43
N ASP A 135 17.37 3.18 -10.25
CA ASP A 135 18.12 4.40 -9.88
C ASP A 135 17.30 5.69 -9.96
N PHE A 136 16.04 5.62 -9.53
CA PHE A 136 15.19 6.80 -9.43
C PHE A 136 15.64 7.73 -8.30
N SER A 137 15.52 9.04 -8.53
CA SER A 137 15.82 10.06 -7.53
C SER A 137 14.76 10.10 -6.41
N ASP A 138 15.09 10.74 -5.29
CA ASP A 138 14.12 10.98 -4.22
C ASP A 138 12.96 11.87 -4.68
N GLU A 139 13.21 12.79 -5.61
CA GLU A 139 12.17 13.63 -6.22
C GLU A 139 11.18 12.80 -7.04
N ASP A 140 11.64 11.79 -7.77
CA ASP A 140 10.77 10.90 -8.53
C ASP A 140 9.88 10.07 -7.60
N ILE A 141 10.44 9.59 -6.49
CA ILE A 141 9.67 8.86 -5.48
C ILE A 141 8.66 9.79 -4.79
N GLN A 142 9.01 11.03 -4.50
CA GLN A 142 8.05 12.00 -3.95
C GLN A 142 6.89 12.26 -4.91
N LYS A 143 7.13 12.38 -6.22
CA LYS A 143 6.06 12.45 -7.24
C LYS A 143 5.19 11.20 -7.20
N ALA A 144 5.78 10.02 -7.18
CA ALA A 144 5.04 8.76 -7.07
C ALA A 144 4.18 8.69 -5.79
N LEU A 145 4.65 9.24 -4.68
CA LEU A 145 3.88 9.34 -3.43
C LEU A 145 2.67 10.29 -3.56
N PHE A 146 2.76 11.38 -4.32
CA PHE A 146 1.59 12.21 -4.63
C PHE A 146 0.57 11.44 -5.47
N ASN A 147 1.00 10.66 -6.47
CA ASN A 147 0.11 9.78 -7.23
C ASN A 147 -0.61 8.79 -6.28
N ALA A 148 0.15 8.09 -5.43
CA ALA A 148 -0.42 7.20 -4.41
C ALA A 148 -1.42 7.93 -3.50
N GLY A 149 -1.14 9.20 -3.18
CA GLY A 149 -2.03 10.08 -2.41
C GLY A 149 -3.38 10.29 -3.11
N ALA A 150 -3.38 10.53 -4.42
CA ALA A 150 -4.60 10.74 -5.20
C ALA A 150 -5.53 9.52 -5.17
N ILE A 151 -4.99 8.33 -5.40
CA ILE A 151 -5.78 7.08 -5.36
C ILE A 151 -6.33 6.83 -3.93
N GLY A 152 -5.50 7.05 -2.91
CA GLY A 152 -5.93 6.94 -1.50
C GLY A 152 -7.04 7.93 -1.14
N TYR A 153 -6.95 9.16 -1.60
CA TYR A 153 -7.97 10.17 -1.43
C TYR A 153 -9.31 9.76 -2.05
N LEU A 154 -9.29 9.22 -3.27
CA LEU A 154 -10.51 8.74 -3.94
C LEU A 154 -11.18 7.60 -3.15
N ALA A 155 -10.41 6.64 -2.67
CA ALA A 155 -10.92 5.52 -1.88
C ALA A 155 -11.48 5.98 -0.53
N MET A 156 -10.79 6.87 0.18
CA MET A 156 -11.22 7.40 1.46
C MET A 156 -12.49 8.27 1.33
N ARG A 157 -12.56 9.06 0.27
CA ARG A 157 -13.70 9.94 0.00
C ARG A 157 -14.97 9.18 -0.37
N ASN A 158 -14.85 8.18 -1.24
CA ASN A 158 -16.01 7.54 -1.91
C ASN A 158 -16.36 6.15 -1.33
N ALA A 159 -15.52 5.64 -0.41
CA ALA A 159 -15.72 4.34 0.23
C ALA A 159 -15.22 4.35 1.67
N THR A 160 -14.21 3.53 1.94
CA THR A 160 -13.53 3.44 3.23
C THR A 160 -12.12 2.91 3.05
N VAL A 161 -11.25 3.20 4.00
CA VAL A 161 -9.92 2.60 4.12
C VAL A 161 -9.76 1.81 5.43
N ALA A 162 -10.84 1.63 6.19
CA ALA A 162 -10.83 0.96 7.49
C ALA A 162 -11.20 -0.53 7.37
N GLY A 163 -10.37 -1.40 7.91
CA GLY A 163 -10.61 -2.85 7.96
C GLY A 163 -11.86 -3.24 8.71
N ALA A 164 -12.17 -2.53 9.81
CA ALA A 164 -13.38 -2.71 10.61
C ALA A 164 -14.68 -2.41 9.83
N VAL A 165 -14.61 -1.61 8.77
CA VAL A 165 -15.77 -1.27 7.93
C VAL A 165 -15.81 -2.12 6.67
N GLY A 166 -14.68 -2.28 5.98
CA GLY A 166 -14.60 -2.84 4.64
C GLY A 166 -13.81 -4.14 4.51
N GLY A 167 -13.26 -4.69 5.61
CA GLY A 167 -12.32 -5.79 5.55
C GLY A 167 -10.92 -5.34 5.09
N CYS A 168 -9.98 -6.26 5.04
CA CYS A 168 -8.60 -5.97 4.63
C CYS A 168 -8.49 -5.54 3.15
N GLN A 169 -9.50 -5.82 2.32
CA GLN A 169 -9.61 -5.26 0.96
C GLN A 169 -9.60 -3.72 0.97
N ALA A 170 -10.18 -3.09 2.00
CA ALA A 170 -10.18 -1.64 2.15
C ALA A 170 -8.83 -1.09 2.65
N GLU A 171 -8.05 -1.88 3.37
CA GLU A 171 -6.73 -1.49 3.85
C GLU A 171 -5.64 -1.89 2.86
N THR A 172 -5.35 -3.19 2.80
CA THR A 172 -4.30 -3.77 1.94
C THR A 172 -4.65 -3.61 0.46
N GLY A 173 -5.92 -3.77 0.08
CA GLY A 173 -6.36 -3.58 -1.30
C GLY A 173 -6.18 -2.13 -1.77
N VAL A 174 -6.58 -1.15 -0.96
CA VAL A 174 -6.36 0.27 -1.30
C VAL A 174 -4.87 0.62 -1.27
N ALA A 175 -4.09 0.13 -0.30
CA ALA A 175 -2.64 0.33 -0.27
C ALA A 175 -1.95 -0.19 -1.54
N ALA A 176 -2.31 -1.42 -1.96
CA ALA A 176 -1.77 -2.03 -3.17
C ALA A 176 -2.24 -1.29 -4.45
N ALA A 177 -3.49 -0.80 -4.50
CA ALA A 177 -3.98 0.02 -5.61
C ALA A 177 -3.21 1.35 -5.74
N ARG A 178 -2.91 1.99 -4.61
CA ARG A 178 -2.06 3.18 -4.54
C ARG A 178 -0.65 2.90 -5.05
N ALA A 179 -0.05 1.80 -4.61
CA ALA A 179 1.28 1.39 -5.01
C ALA A 179 1.34 1.05 -6.52
N ALA A 180 0.33 0.34 -7.05
CA ALA A 180 0.24 -0.01 -8.45
C ALA A 180 0.13 1.24 -9.35
N SER A 181 -0.75 2.19 -9.00
CA SER A 181 -0.90 3.45 -9.74
C SER A 181 0.41 4.25 -9.73
N ALA A 182 1.03 4.40 -8.56
CA ALA A 182 2.29 5.13 -8.40
C ALA A 182 3.45 4.48 -9.17
N ALA A 183 3.57 3.16 -9.12
CA ALA A 183 4.56 2.41 -9.89
C ALA A 183 4.33 2.55 -11.40
N THR A 184 3.07 2.53 -11.85
CA THR A 184 2.73 2.73 -13.26
C THR A 184 3.17 4.11 -13.75
N GLU A 185 2.89 5.19 -13.00
CA GLU A 185 3.33 6.54 -13.37
C GLU A 185 4.86 6.66 -13.32
N LEU A 186 5.50 6.13 -12.27
CA LEU A 186 6.96 6.17 -12.11
C LEU A 186 7.69 5.48 -13.28
N MET A 187 7.09 4.42 -13.83
CA MET A 187 7.61 3.69 -15.01
C MET A 187 7.15 4.29 -16.34
N GLY A 188 6.58 5.51 -16.35
CA GLY A 188 6.21 6.25 -17.57
C GLY A 188 4.82 5.95 -18.11
N GLY A 189 3.97 5.28 -17.36
CA GLY A 189 2.58 5.04 -17.75
C GLY A 189 1.71 6.30 -17.74
N THR A 190 0.67 6.30 -18.57
CA THR A 190 -0.30 7.40 -18.67
C THR A 190 -1.23 7.45 -17.46
N PRO A 191 -1.90 8.59 -17.18
CA PRO A 191 -2.90 8.70 -16.11
C PRO A 191 -4.01 7.63 -16.21
N LEU A 192 -4.43 7.28 -17.42
CA LEU A 192 -5.43 6.23 -17.64
C LEU A 192 -4.89 4.85 -17.25
N GLN A 193 -3.65 4.53 -17.61
CA GLN A 193 -2.98 3.30 -17.20
C GLN A 193 -2.84 3.22 -15.66
N CYS A 194 -2.54 4.32 -14.99
CA CYS A 194 -2.49 4.37 -13.53
C CYS A 194 -3.83 3.97 -12.89
N THR A 195 -4.95 4.46 -13.42
CA THR A 195 -6.29 4.08 -12.93
C THR A 195 -6.64 2.63 -13.26
N TYR A 196 -6.18 2.09 -14.39
CA TYR A 196 -6.35 0.68 -14.75
C TYR A 196 -5.59 -0.23 -13.79
N ALA A 197 -4.34 0.10 -13.47
CA ALA A 197 -3.55 -0.67 -12.49
C ALA A 197 -4.25 -0.68 -11.11
N ALA A 198 -4.72 0.47 -10.63
CA ALA A 198 -5.45 0.57 -9.37
C ALA A 198 -6.76 -0.25 -9.38
N SER A 199 -7.52 -0.18 -10.47
CA SER A 199 -8.76 -0.95 -10.64
C SER A 199 -8.50 -2.47 -10.63
N THR A 200 -7.45 -2.92 -11.34
CA THR A 200 -7.01 -4.33 -11.36
C THR A 200 -6.71 -4.84 -9.96
N VAL A 201 -5.99 -4.07 -9.16
CA VAL A 201 -5.68 -4.44 -7.77
C VAL A 201 -6.95 -4.61 -6.95
N LEU A 202 -7.85 -3.62 -6.97
CA LEU A 202 -9.09 -3.68 -6.19
C LEU A 202 -9.93 -4.89 -6.58
N MET A 203 -10.03 -5.19 -7.87
CA MET A 203 -10.75 -6.37 -8.37
C MET A 203 -10.15 -7.67 -7.84
N ASN A 204 -8.82 -7.80 -7.88
CA ASN A 204 -8.13 -9.03 -7.46
C ASN A 204 -8.12 -9.24 -5.94
N MET A 205 -8.38 -8.19 -5.16
CA MET A 205 -8.39 -8.24 -3.71
C MET A 205 -9.79 -8.17 -3.10
N LEU A 206 -10.85 -8.25 -3.92
CA LEU A 206 -12.24 -8.30 -3.43
C LEU A 206 -12.45 -9.48 -2.46
N GLY A 207 -13.12 -9.19 -1.35
CA GLY A 207 -13.46 -10.19 -0.35
C GLY A 207 -12.34 -10.49 0.65
N LEU A 208 -11.18 -9.84 0.58
CA LEU A 208 -10.12 -10.04 1.57
C LEU A 208 -10.57 -9.57 2.94
N VAL A 209 -10.69 -10.52 3.85
CA VAL A 209 -11.17 -10.30 5.23
C VAL A 209 -10.10 -9.67 6.10
N CYS A 210 -10.50 -9.00 7.20
CA CYS A 210 -9.60 -8.49 8.22
C CYS A 210 -9.74 -9.32 9.50
N ASP A 211 -8.75 -10.18 9.75
CA ASP A 211 -8.78 -11.24 10.77
C ASP A 211 -7.46 -11.35 11.57
N PRO A 212 -6.99 -10.24 12.18
CA PRO A 212 -5.70 -10.20 12.86
C PRO A 212 -5.70 -11.10 14.10
N VAL A 213 -4.64 -11.91 14.24
CA VAL A 213 -4.44 -12.78 15.40
C VAL A 213 -4.25 -11.93 16.66
N GLY A 214 -5.04 -12.22 17.69
CA GLY A 214 -5.06 -11.45 18.94
C GLY A 214 -5.46 -9.98 18.78
N GLY A 215 -6.04 -9.59 17.64
CA GLY A 215 -6.37 -8.20 17.33
C GLY A 215 -5.15 -7.32 17.04
N LEU A 216 -3.95 -7.91 16.92
CA LEU A 216 -2.70 -7.19 16.72
C LEU A 216 -2.38 -7.03 15.23
N VAL A 217 -1.84 -5.86 14.87
CA VAL A 217 -1.37 -5.56 13.51
C VAL A 217 0.00 -6.21 13.28
N GLU A 218 0.04 -7.54 13.40
CA GLU A 218 1.22 -8.36 13.22
C GLU A 218 0.96 -9.47 12.20
N TYR A 219 0.21 -10.49 12.56
CA TYR A 219 -0.13 -11.63 11.71
C TYR A 219 -1.65 -11.71 11.48
N PRO A 220 -2.14 -11.86 10.25
CA PRO A 220 -1.41 -12.03 8.98
C PRO A 220 -1.03 -10.71 8.28
N CYS A 221 -1.13 -9.55 8.94
CA CYS A 221 -0.93 -8.23 8.32
C CYS A 221 0.44 -8.11 7.62
N GLN A 222 1.53 -8.58 8.24
CA GLN A 222 2.85 -8.56 7.64
C GLN A 222 2.89 -9.36 6.32
N ASN A 223 2.34 -10.57 6.30
CA ASN A 223 2.31 -11.42 5.10
C ASN A 223 1.42 -10.81 4.01
N ARG A 224 0.34 -10.12 4.38
CA ARG A 224 -0.53 -9.42 3.43
C ARG A 224 0.13 -8.20 2.82
N ASN A 225 1.03 -7.53 3.51
CA ASN A 225 1.84 -6.47 2.90
C ASN A 225 2.77 -7.04 1.83
N ALA A 226 3.42 -8.18 2.09
CA ALA A 226 4.23 -8.89 1.09
C ALA A 226 3.39 -9.31 -0.14
N SER A 227 2.19 -9.87 0.06
CA SER A 227 1.29 -10.21 -1.04
C SER A 227 0.77 -8.97 -1.77
N GLY A 228 0.50 -7.89 -1.05
CA GLY A 228 0.02 -6.63 -1.61
C GLY A 228 1.01 -5.99 -2.59
N VAL A 229 2.31 -6.00 -2.30
CA VAL A 229 3.32 -5.50 -3.24
C VAL A 229 3.40 -6.37 -4.50
N ALA A 230 3.22 -7.68 -4.39
CA ALA A 230 3.22 -8.58 -5.53
C ALA A 230 2.04 -8.31 -6.46
N ILE A 231 0.83 -8.17 -5.91
CA ILE A 231 -0.37 -7.84 -6.68
C ILE A 231 -0.24 -6.46 -7.32
N ALA A 232 0.31 -5.48 -6.61
CA ALA A 232 0.53 -4.13 -7.13
C ALA A 232 1.51 -4.14 -8.31
N LEU A 233 2.61 -4.87 -8.20
CA LEU A 233 3.61 -4.98 -9.27
C LEU A 233 3.02 -5.66 -10.52
N VAL A 234 2.28 -6.77 -10.35
CA VAL A 234 1.59 -7.45 -11.46
C VAL A 234 0.58 -6.54 -12.14
N ALA A 235 -0.21 -5.79 -11.37
CA ALA A 235 -1.21 -4.87 -11.94
C ALA A 235 -0.57 -3.71 -12.71
N ALA A 236 0.54 -3.15 -12.20
CA ALA A 236 1.30 -2.13 -12.89
C ALA A 236 1.87 -2.66 -14.22
N GLU A 237 2.51 -3.84 -14.20
CA GLU A 237 3.06 -4.48 -15.40
C GLU A 237 1.98 -4.74 -16.46
N MET A 238 0.82 -5.29 -16.07
CA MET A 238 -0.30 -5.52 -16.98
C MET A 238 -0.74 -4.21 -17.65
N SER A 239 -0.86 -3.14 -16.88
CA SER A 239 -1.30 -1.86 -17.40
C SER A 239 -0.26 -1.20 -18.32
N LEU A 240 1.03 -1.26 -17.95
CA LEU A 240 2.14 -0.77 -18.79
C LEU A 240 2.22 -1.56 -20.11
N ALA A 241 1.93 -2.85 -20.10
CA ALA A 241 1.84 -3.69 -21.29
C ALA A 241 0.62 -3.37 -22.19
N GLY A 242 -0.24 -2.41 -21.79
CA GLY A 242 -1.41 -1.98 -22.57
C GLY A 242 -2.67 -2.78 -22.31
N ILE A 243 -2.71 -3.62 -21.27
CA ILE A 243 -3.94 -4.32 -20.88
C ILE A 243 -4.90 -3.32 -20.25
N THR A 244 -6.08 -3.19 -20.84
CA THR A 244 -7.12 -2.26 -20.40
C THR A 244 -8.05 -2.91 -19.37
N GLN A 245 -8.71 -2.07 -18.55
CA GLN A 245 -9.72 -2.53 -17.61
C GLN A 245 -11.14 -2.25 -18.10
N LEU A 246 -11.99 -3.28 -18.00
CA LEU A 246 -13.42 -3.15 -18.30
C LEU A 246 -14.16 -2.32 -17.25
N ILE A 247 -13.79 -2.46 -15.98
CA ILE A 247 -14.43 -1.79 -14.85
C ILE A 247 -13.58 -0.58 -14.44
N PRO A 248 -14.09 0.64 -14.60
CA PRO A 248 -13.38 1.85 -14.19
C PRO A 248 -13.12 1.89 -12.69
N LEU A 249 -12.09 2.64 -12.27
CA LEU A 249 -11.68 2.74 -10.87
C LEU A 249 -12.81 3.21 -9.94
N ASP A 250 -13.64 4.15 -10.36
CA ASP A 250 -14.76 4.66 -9.54
C ASP A 250 -15.80 3.58 -9.24
N GLU A 251 -16.08 2.74 -10.22
CA GLU A 251 -16.98 1.59 -10.03
C GLU A 251 -16.34 0.55 -9.10
N MET A 252 -15.04 0.25 -9.27
CA MET A 252 -14.34 -0.70 -8.41
C MET A 252 -14.27 -0.25 -6.95
N ILE A 253 -14.08 1.04 -6.69
CA ILE A 253 -14.13 1.61 -5.33
C ILE A 253 -15.52 1.37 -4.72
N THR A 254 -16.57 1.60 -5.49
CA THR A 254 -17.97 1.36 -5.06
C THR A 254 -18.25 -0.13 -4.82
N ILE A 255 -17.76 -1.00 -5.69
CA ILE A 255 -17.90 -2.47 -5.57
C ILE A 255 -17.18 -2.96 -4.31
N MET A 256 -15.93 -2.53 -4.11
CA MET A 256 -15.15 -2.86 -2.91
C MET A 256 -15.92 -2.49 -1.62
N PHE A 257 -16.46 -1.28 -1.55
CA PHE A 257 -17.23 -0.83 -0.40
C PHE A 257 -18.49 -1.68 -0.17
N THR A 258 -19.22 -2.00 -1.25
CA THR A 258 -20.42 -2.81 -1.19
C THR A 258 -20.13 -4.25 -0.75
N VAL A 259 -19.06 -4.86 -1.26
CA VAL A 259 -18.58 -6.18 -0.82
C VAL A 259 -18.17 -6.15 0.64
N GLY A 260 -17.39 -5.14 1.05
CA GLY A 260 -16.93 -4.99 2.43
C GLY A 260 -18.08 -4.93 3.44
N LYS A 261 -19.16 -4.19 3.13
CA LYS A 261 -20.36 -4.12 3.98
C LYS A 261 -21.10 -5.45 4.12
N LYS A 262 -20.90 -6.40 3.18
CA LYS A 262 -21.51 -7.74 3.23
C LYS A 262 -20.65 -8.76 3.97
N LEU A 263 -19.42 -8.42 4.33
CA LEU A 263 -18.60 -9.29 5.16
C LEU A 263 -19.23 -9.41 6.56
N PRO A 264 -19.29 -10.63 7.13
CA PRO A 264 -19.68 -10.82 8.53
C PRO A 264 -18.83 -10.01 9.51
N ALA A 265 -19.39 -9.66 10.65
CA ALA A 265 -18.66 -8.86 11.65
C ALA A 265 -17.39 -9.56 12.15
N GLU A 266 -17.41 -10.89 12.24
CA GLU A 266 -16.30 -11.73 12.67
C GLU A 266 -15.07 -11.62 11.74
N LEU A 267 -15.27 -11.17 10.50
CA LEU A 267 -14.24 -11.03 9.47
C LEU A 267 -13.83 -9.56 9.21
N ARG A 268 -14.21 -8.66 10.11
CA ARG A 268 -13.93 -7.22 10.02
C ARG A 268 -13.18 -6.71 11.26
N GLU A 269 -11.93 -7.16 11.42
CA GLU A 269 -10.99 -6.68 12.46
C GLU A 269 -11.41 -6.97 13.91
N THR A 270 -12.26 -7.98 14.12
CA THR A 270 -12.78 -8.32 15.46
C THR A 270 -11.99 -9.43 16.15
N ALA A 271 -11.05 -10.06 15.47
CA ALA A 271 -10.36 -11.26 15.93
C ALA A 271 -11.27 -12.45 16.28
N LEU A 272 -12.52 -12.44 15.81
CA LEU A 272 -13.52 -13.48 16.10
C LEU A 272 -13.68 -14.48 14.97
N GLY A 273 -12.93 -14.35 13.86
CA GLY A 273 -13.03 -15.24 12.70
C GLY A 273 -11.72 -15.31 11.91
N GLY A 274 -11.72 -16.12 10.85
CA GLY A 274 -10.56 -16.27 9.96
C GLY A 274 -9.31 -16.79 10.66
N CYS A 275 -8.15 -16.25 10.32
CA CYS A 275 -6.85 -16.65 10.88
C CYS A 275 -6.80 -16.52 12.42
N ALA A 276 -7.53 -15.57 12.98
CA ALA A 276 -7.53 -15.33 14.42
C ALA A 276 -8.10 -16.50 15.24
N THR A 277 -8.92 -17.36 14.62
CA THR A 277 -9.54 -18.52 15.29
C THR A 277 -8.81 -19.83 15.05
N ALA A 278 -7.67 -19.81 14.35
CA ALA A 278 -6.88 -21.01 14.16
C ALA A 278 -6.30 -21.49 15.51
N PRO A 279 -6.37 -22.82 15.86
CA PRO A 279 -5.84 -23.32 17.13
C PRO A 279 -4.37 -22.90 17.38
N SER A 280 -3.52 -23.03 16.39
CA SER A 280 -2.12 -22.64 16.47
C SER A 280 -1.91 -21.11 16.67
N ALA A 281 -2.83 -20.30 16.18
CA ALA A 281 -2.81 -18.86 16.43
C ALA A 281 -3.15 -18.54 17.87
N CYS A 282 -4.13 -19.23 18.45
CA CYS A 282 -4.52 -19.09 19.86
C CYS A 282 -3.39 -19.52 20.81
N GLU A 283 -2.69 -20.61 20.50
CA GLU A 283 -1.55 -21.09 21.29
C GLU A 283 -0.35 -20.13 21.25
N SER A 284 -0.14 -19.44 20.13
CA SER A 284 0.97 -18.49 19.93
C SER A 284 0.69 -17.11 20.48
N CYS A 285 -0.59 -16.77 20.70
CA CYS A 285 -1.02 -15.46 21.16
C CYS A 285 -1.04 -15.42 22.70
N HIS A 286 0.03 -14.87 23.28
CA HIS A 286 0.12 -14.68 24.76
C HIS A 286 -0.90 -13.69 25.33
N MET A 287 -1.75 -13.09 24.51
CA MET A 287 -2.79 -12.14 24.90
C MET A 287 -4.13 -12.80 25.21
N CYS A 288 -4.29 -14.07 24.87
CA CYS A 288 -5.55 -14.83 25.07
C CYS A 288 -5.50 -15.76 26.28
N GLY A 289 -4.59 -15.54 27.21
CA GLY A 289 -4.46 -16.29 28.47
C GLY A 289 -5.36 -15.78 29.57
#